data_b6473c42c38046a9a01fce0375a0e4ba
#
_entry.id   b6473c42c38046a9a01fce0375a0e4ba
#
_cell.length_a   1.000
_cell.length_b   1.000
_cell.length_c   1.000
_cell.angle_alpha   90.00
_cell.angle_beta   90.00
_cell.angle_gamma   90.00
#
_symmetry.space_group_name_H-M   'P 1'
#
loop_
_entity.id
_entity.type
_entity.pdbx_description
1 polymer ?
#
loop_
_entity_poly.entity_id
_entity_poly.type
_entity_poly.pdbx_seq_one_letter_code
_entity_poly.pdbx_strand_id
1 'polypeptide(L)'
;MRRLRISYLNTIDRYIIKKYLSTFLFTMAIFTVVAVVFDVSERLDDFMKHKAPLSKIVFEYYAGFVPFYLNMLSPLINFIAVIFFTAKMADQTEIVPILSGGMSFNRFIRPYMIAASIIFVLNFVFSVYIIPRTNKLKVGFERIYVKPVANNTKSSTHMQIDDDSYVYIDNFDNNRKVGYNFVLEKFDEGQMTEKLMADRITWDSVKNNWRIENYTIRTIDSLKEEMIKGSTMDTLLDMTPRDFEVYDNIFTAMNMNELNVRIDKEQNRGTGMMTDLLLEKYKRFVTPLAAYVLTLMGVALSSKKVRGGIGLSLGIGIALSFTYIVFIQFATMFSLKGGLPPIVAVFIPNVIFGLLAFYLLRKAPK
;
A
#
# COMPACT_ATOMS: atom_id res chain seq x y z
N MET A 1 5.67 -19.65 53.21
CA MET A 1 5.14 -18.54 52.38
C MET A 1 5.41 -18.83 50.89
N ARG A 2 4.47 -19.43 50.17
CA ARG A 2 4.55 -19.63 48.71
C ARG A 2 4.32 -18.26 48.04
N ARG A 3 5.38 -17.68 47.45
CA ARG A 3 5.24 -16.52 46.56
C ARG A 3 4.31 -16.95 45.39
N LEU A 4 3.09 -16.48 45.40
CA LEU A 4 2.20 -16.50 44.24
C LEU A 4 2.89 -15.72 43.12
N ARG A 5 3.60 -16.42 42.22
CA ARG A 5 3.94 -15.88 40.92
C ARG A 5 2.63 -15.62 40.21
N ILE A 6 2.17 -14.40 40.24
CA ILE A 6 1.07 -13.93 39.38
C ILE A 6 1.64 -13.98 37.94
N SER A 7 1.57 -15.17 37.34
CA SER A 7 1.79 -15.31 35.91
C SER A 7 0.53 -14.82 35.22
N TYR A 8 0.57 -13.64 34.63
CA TYR A 8 -0.53 -13.05 33.86
C TYR A 8 -1.05 -13.96 32.73
N LEU A 9 -0.27 -14.95 32.31
CA LEU A 9 -0.58 -15.94 31.29
C LEU A 9 -0.53 -17.35 31.87
N ASN A 10 -1.64 -18.07 31.77
CA ASN A 10 -1.75 -19.47 32.14
C ASN A 10 -1.01 -20.38 31.12
N THR A 11 -0.76 -21.64 31.48
CA THR A 11 -0.12 -22.61 30.56
C THR A 11 -0.85 -22.76 29.24
N ILE A 12 -2.20 -22.78 29.30
CA ILE A 12 -3.07 -22.84 28.10
C ILE A 12 -2.89 -21.59 27.25
N ASP A 13 -2.81 -20.40 27.84
CA ASP A 13 -2.58 -19.16 27.08
C ASP A 13 -1.29 -19.20 26.30
N ARG A 14 -0.18 -19.61 26.96
CA ARG A 14 1.13 -19.75 26.31
C ARG A 14 1.13 -20.79 25.20
N TYR A 15 0.41 -21.91 25.42
CA TYR A 15 0.25 -22.94 24.40
C TYR A 15 -0.42 -22.39 23.15
N ILE A 16 -1.59 -21.73 23.32
CA ILE A 16 -2.35 -21.16 22.22
C ILE A 16 -1.53 -20.09 21.47
N ILE A 17 -0.91 -19.14 22.19
CA ILE A 17 -0.09 -18.08 21.60
C ILE A 17 1.07 -18.67 20.78
N LYS A 18 1.81 -19.62 21.37
CA LYS A 18 2.94 -20.26 20.70
C LYS A 18 2.52 -21.02 19.44
N LYS A 19 1.45 -21.80 19.53
CA LYS A 19 0.91 -22.56 18.39
C LYS A 19 0.45 -21.63 17.28
N TYR A 20 -0.31 -20.58 17.63
CA TYR A 20 -0.82 -19.63 16.66
C TYR A 20 0.33 -18.89 15.94
N LEU A 21 1.26 -18.29 16.68
CA LEU A 21 2.38 -17.54 16.08
C LEU A 21 3.30 -18.47 15.27
N SER A 22 3.56 -19.69 15.74
CA SER A 22 4.35 -20.68 14.99
C SER A 22 3.67 -21.07 13.69
N THR A 23 2.34 -21.29 13.71
CA THR A 23 1.56 -21.61 12.49
C THR A 23 1.55 -20.41 11.55
N PHE A 24 1.39 -19.18 12.06
CA PHE A 24 1.43 -17.97 11.26
C PHE A 24 2.79 -17.81 10.56
N LEU A 25 3.90 -17.93 11.28
CA LEU A 25 5.25 -17.83 10.73
C LEU A 25 5.54 -18.95 9.70
N PHE A 26 5.09 -20.17 9.98
CA PHE A 26 5.23 -21.30 9.05
C PHE A 26 4.45 -21.05 7.76
N THR A 27 3.19 -20.63 7.87
CA THR A 27 2.35 -20.30 6.71
C THR A 27 2.98 -19.12 5.93
N MET A 28 3.48 -18.11 6.62
CA MET A 28 4.19 -16.97 6.03
C MET A 28 5.42 -17.43 5.23
N ALA A 29 6.22 -18.35 5.78
CA ALA A 29 7.38 -18.90 5.08
C ALA A 29 6.99 -19.64 3.79
N ILE A 30 5.93 -20.47 3.82
CA ILE A 30 5.41 -21.14 2.62
C ILE A 30 4.97 -20.11 1.57
N PHE A 31 4.17 -19.11 1.95
CA PHE A 31 3.72 -18.08 1.01
C PHE A 31 4.88 -17.25 0.44
N THR A 32 5.96 -17.03 1.24
CA THR A 32 7.17 -16.37 0.75
C THR A 32 7.81 -17.16 -0.38
N VAL A 33 8.03 -18.46 -0.16
CA VAL A 33 8.66 -19.31 -1.19
C VAL A 33 7.82 -19.33 -2.45
N VAL A 34 6.51 -19.52 -2.32
CA VAL A 34 5.59 -19.54 -3.47
C VAL A 34 5.62 -18.20 -4.20
N ALA A 35 5.52 -17.06 -3.49
CA ALA A 35 5.53 -15.74 -4.11
C ALA A 35 6.85 -15.47 -4.85
N VAL A 36 8.00 -15.83 -4.25
CA VAL A 36 9.31 -15.64 -4.89
C VAL A 36 9.45 -16.51 -6.13
N VAL A 37 9.00 -17.78 -6.10
CA VAL A 37 9.07 -18.67 -7.27
C VAL A 37 8.22 -18.14 -8.43
N PHE A 38 7.00 -17.66 -8.15
CA PHE A 38 6.15 -17.06 -9.18
C PHE A 38 6.77 -15.78 -9.75
N ASP A 39 7.27 -14.90 -8.90
CA ASP A 39 7.89 -13.64 -9.34
C ASP A 39 9.16 -13.89 -10.17
N VAL A 40 10.02 -14.85 -9.76
CA VAL A 40 11.18 -15.27 -10.55
C VAL A 40 10.75 -15.74 -11.94
N SER A 41 9.71 -16.57 -12.02
CA SER A 41 9.21 -17.07 -13.31
C SER A 41 8.70 -15.95 -14.22
N GLU A 42 8.06 -14.92 -13.64
CA GLU A 42 7.52 -13.77 -14.39
C GLU A 42 8.62 -12.79 -14.82
N ARG A 43 9.65 -12.59 -13.98
CA ARG A 43 10.67 -11.55 -14.17
C ARG A 43 11.99 -12.03 -14.73
N LEU A 44 12.17 -13.34 -14.90
CA LEU A 44 13.44 -13.92 -15.33
C LEU A 44 13.95 -13.33 -16.64
N ASP A 45 13.06 -13.18 -17.63
CA ASP A 45 13.39 -12.62 -18.93
C ASP A 45 13.86 -11.16 -18.83
N ASP A 46 13.22 -10.35 -17.97
CA ASP A 46 13.63 -8.97 -17.74
C ASP A 46 15.02 -8.89 -17.08
N PHE A 47 15.28 -9.75 -16.08
CA PHE A 47 16.57 -9.80 -15.40
C PHE A 47 17.70 -10.22 -16.32
N MET A 48 17.45 -11.21 -17.20
CA MET A 48 18.42 -11.68 -18.17
C MET A 48 18.66 -10.67 -19.30
N LYS A 49 17.59 -10.08 -19.84
CA LYS A 49 17.65 -9.09 -20.93
C LYS A 49 18.49 -7.86 -20.54
N HIS A 50 18.32 -7.40 -19.32
CA HIS A 50 19.04 -6.23 -18.82
C HIS A 50 20.32 -6.57 -18.04
N LYS A 51 20.74 -7.85 -18.03
CA LYS A 51 21.96 -8.35 -17.36
C LYS A 51 22.04 -7.92 -15.89
N ALA A 52 20.93 -8.06 -15.15
CA ALA A 52 20.85 -7.67 -13.75
C ALA A 52 21.81 -8.54 -12.90
N PRO A 53 22.69 -7.95 -12.06
CA PRO A 53 23.58 -8.70 -11.18
C PRO A 53 22.77 -9.46 -10.13
N LEU A 54 23.12 -10.73 -9.86
CA LEU A 54 22.42 -11.58 -8.90
C LEU A 54 22.38 -10.96 -7.48
N SER A 55 23.48 -10.32 -7.08
CA SER A 55 23.55 -9.63 -5.79
C SER A 55 22.49 -8.52 -5.66
N LYS A 56 22.27 -7.74 -6.72
CA LYS A 56 21.25 -6.69 -6.74
C LYS A 56 19.83 -7.27 -6.78
N ILE A 57 19.62 -8.36 -7.49
CA ILE A 57 18.34 -9.08 -7.49
C ILE A 57 17.99 -9.49 -6.06
N VAL A 58 18.91 -10.07 -5.30
CA VAL A 58 18.67 -10.56 -3.93
C VAL A 58 18.53 -9.40 -2.92
N PHE A 59 19.46 -8.45 -2.92
CA PHE A 59 19.56 -7.43 -1.86
C PHE A 59 18.84 -6.12 -2.15
N GLU A 60 18.50 -5.84 -3.40
CA GLU A 60 17.72 -4.64 -3.75
C GLU A 60 16.28 -5.00 -4.12
N TYR A 61 16.09 -5.94 -5.05
CA TYR A 61 14.76 -6.30 -5.53
C TYR A 61 13.98 -7.15 -4.52
N TYR A 62 14.50 -8.33 -4.11
CA TYR A 62 13.78 -9.21 -3.18
C TYR A 62 13.77 -8.66 -1.74
N ALA A 63 14.73 -7.84 -1.34
CA ALA A 63 14.65 -7.13 -0.07
C ALA A 63 13.46 -6.18 0.03
N GLY A 64 12.98 -5.64 -1.09
CA GLY A 64 11.74 -4.85 -1.15
C GLY A 64 10.49 -5.68 -1.44
N PHE A 65 10.60 -6.64 -2.36
CA PHE A 65 9.49 -7.50 -2.78
C PHE A 65 8.91 -8.32 -1.62
N VAL A 66 9.75 -9.05 -0.90
CA VAL A 66 9.30 -9.98 0.15
C VAL A 66 8.54 -9.27 1.27
N PRO A 67 9.06 -8.22 1.92
CA PRO A 67 8.32 -7.52 2.97
C PRO A 67 7.00 -6.92 2.49
N PHE A 68 6.98 -6.36 1.28
CA PHE A 68 5.79 -5.76 0.70
C PHE A 68 4.68 -6.80 0.48
N TYR A 69 4.99 -7.89 -0.21
CA TYR A 69 3.99 -8.92 -0.53
C TYR A 69 3.53 -9.69 0.71
N LEU A 70 4.43 -9.96 1.65
CA LEU A 70 4.04 -10.59 2.93
C LEU A 70 3.09 -9.72 3.74
N ASN A 71 3.33 -8.41 3.80
CA ASN A 71 2.44 -7.49 4.49
C ASN A 71 1.08 -7.38 3.78
N MET A 72 1.08 -7.35 2.45
CA MET A 72 -0.14 -7.33 1.64
C MET A 72 -0.98 -8.61 1.83
N LEU A 73 -0.33 -9.78 1.88
CA LEU A 73 -0.99 -11.08 2.06
C LEU A 73 -1.20 -11.44 3.54
N SER A 74 -0.67 -10.65 4.48
CA SER A 74 -0.75 -10.93 5.92
C SER A 74 -2.18 -11.20 6.42
N PRO A 75 -3.24 -10.50 5.98
CA PRO A 75 -4.61 -10.84 6.37
C PRO A 75 -5.01 -12.27 5.99
N LEU A 76 -4.68 -12.70 4.77
CA LEU A 76 -4.92 -14.06 4.28
C LEU A 76 -4.14 -15.10 5.09
N ILE A 77 -2.83 -14.86 5.25
CA ILE A 77 -1.93 -15.76 5.99
C ILE A 77 -2.38 -15.91 7.43
N ASN A 78 -2.75 -14.80 8.07
CA ASN A 78 -3.26 -14.77 9.44
C ASN A 78 -4.53 -15.60 9.58
N PHE A 79 -5.49 -15.42 8.69
CA PHE A 79 -6.76 -16.11 8.74
C PHE A 79 -6.60 -17.63 8.52
N ILE A 80 -5.81 -18.04 7.54
CA ILE A 80 -5.47 -19.44 7.29
C ILE A 80 -4.80 -20.06 8.53
N ALA A 81 -3.83 -19.34 9.13
CA ALA A 81 -3.12 -19.83 10.31
C ALA A 81 -4.07 -20.05 11.50
N VAL A 82 -4.97 -19.10 11.76
CA VAL A 82 -5.95 -19.20 12.84
C VAL A 82 -6.90 -20.37 12.61
N ILE A 83 -7.45 -20.49 11.41
CA ILE A 83 -8.41 -21.58 11.09
C ILE A 83 -7.72 -22.93 11.17
N PHE A 84 -6.56 -23.09 10.53
CA PHE A 84 -5.83 -24.34 10.52
C PHE A 84 -5.50 -24.83 11.94
N PHE A 85 -4.93 -23.95 12.74
CA PHE A 85 -4.55 -24.26 14.11
C PHE A 85 -5.78 -24.57 14.99
N THR A 86 -6.82 -23.73 14.92
CA THR A 86 -8.02 -23.88 15.75
C THR A 86 -8.85 -25.10 15.32
N ALA A 87 -9.01 -25.33 14.01
CA ALA A 87 -9.68 -26.53 13.50
C ALA A 87 -8.93 -27.81 13.89
N LYS A 88 -7.61 -27.81 13.90
CA LYS A 88 -6.79 -28.92 14.37
C LYS A 88 -7.03 -29.21 15.86
N MET A 89 -7.08 -28.16 16.71
CA MET A 89 -7.45 -28.31 18.12
C MET A 89 -8.87 -28.85 18.30
N ALA A 90 -9.82 -28.38 17.49
CA ALA A 90 -11.20 -28.87 17.54
C ALA A 90 -11.32 -30.36 17.11
N ASP A 91 -10.59 -30.76 16.06
CA ASP A 91 -10.55 -32.12 15.55
C ASP A 91 -9.90 -33.09 16.56
N GLN A 92 -8.82 -32.65 17.21
CA GLN A 92 -8.14 -33.38 18.29
C GLN A 92 -8.91 -33.32 19.61
N THR A 93 -10.11 -32.75 19.65
CA THR A 93 -10.97 -32.64 20.84
C THR A 93 -10.32 -31.86 22.01
N GLU A 94 -9.34 -30.98 21.75
CA GLU A 94 -8.67 -30.19 22.79
C GLU A 94 -9.56 -29.04 23.32
N ILE A 95 -10.44 -28.47 22.46
CA ILE A 95 -11.27 -27.31 22.81
C ILE A 95 -12.38 -27.68 23.80
N VAL A 96 -13.02 -28.85 23.64
CA VAL A 96 -14.14 -29.30 24.49
C VAL A 96 -13.70 -29.43 25.95
N PRO A 97 -12.61 -30.13 26.32
CA PRO A 97 -12.13 -30.21 27.69
C PRO A 97 -11.75 -28.84 28.31
N ILE A 98 -11.21 -27.93 27.50
CA ILE A 98 -10.87 -26.58 27.97
C ILE A 98 -12.14 -25.81 28.38
N LEU A 99 -13.20 -25.90 27.58
CA LEU A 99 -14.46 -25.19 27.87
C LEU A 99 -15.27 -25.91 28.97
N SER A 100 -15.35 -27.25 28.96
CA SER A 100 -16.03 -28.01 30.00
C SER A 100 -15.31 -27.98 31.35
N GLY A 101 -14.02 -27.69 31.37
CA GLY A 101 -13.26 -27.39 32.58
C GLY A 101 -13.57 -26.03 33.23
N GLY A 102 -14.66 -25.35 32.81
CA GLY A 102 -15.14 -24.10 33.38
C GLY A 102 -14.57 -22.82 32.76
N MET A 103 -13.79 -22.92 31.68
CA MET A 103 -13.29 -21.74 30.95
C MET A 103 -14.40 -21.20 30.05
N SER A 104 -14.78 -19.93 30.25
CA SER A 104 -15.72 -19.26 29.36
C SER A 104 -15.11 -19.03 27.97
N PHE A 105 -15.92 -19.03 26.92
CA PHE A 105 -15.47 -18.81 25.54
C PHE A 105 -14.74 -17.46 25.38
N ASN A 106 -15.20 -16.41 26.06
CA ASN A 106 -14.52 -15.10 26.06
C ASN A 106 -13.11 -15.20 26.68
N ARG A 107 -12.91 -16.05 27.68
CA ARG A 107 -11.57 -16.29 28.27
C ARG A 107 -10.68 -17.08 27.32
N PHE A 108 -11.27 -18.03 26.56
CA PHE A 108 -10.57 -18.80 25.54
C PHE A 108 -10.06 -17.93 24.38
N ILE A 109 -10.78 -16.85 24.00
CA ILE A 109 -10.37 -15.92 22.95
C ILE A 109 -9.17 -15.04 23.36
N ARG A 110 -8.96 -14.77 24.66
CA ARG A 110 -7.89 -13.85 25.11
C ARG A 110 -6.50 -14.16 24.54
N PRO A 111 -5.96 -15.39 24.57
CA PRO A 111 -4.66 -15.70 24.02
C PRO A 111 -4.59 -15.48 22.49
N TYR A 112 -5.69 -15.68 21.77
CA TYR A 112 -5.77 -15.35 20.34
C TYR A 112 -5.64 -13.85 20.11
N MET A 113 -6.31 -13.03 20.94
CA MET A 113 -6.22 -11.57 20.82
C MET A 113 -4.83 -11.05 21.17
N ILE A 114 -4.14 -11.65 22.14
CA ILE A 114 -2.74 -11.31 22.45
C ILE A 114 -1.82 -11.64 21.25
N ALA A 115 -1.97 -12.81 20.65
CA ALA A 115 -1.21 -13.17 19.45
C ALA A 115 -1.56 -12.28 18.26
N ALA A 116 -2.84 -11.94 18.06
CA ALA A 116 -3.27 -10.99 17.05
C ALA A 116 -2.66 -9.59 17.26
N SER A 117 -2.50 -9.16 18.53
CA SER A 117 -1.82 -7.89 18.85
C SER A 117 -0.35 -7.90 18.44
N ILE A 118 0.33 -9.04 18.62
CA ILE A 118 1.72 -9.20 18.16
C ILE A 118 1.78 -9.09 16.63
N ILE A 119 0.87 -9.77 15.92
CA ILE A 119 0.80 -9.72 14.46
C ILE A 119 0.43 -8.31 13.98
N PHE A 120 -0.51 -7.64 14.65
CA PHE A 120 -0.87 -6.24 14.38
C PHE A 120 0.35 -5.32 14.47
N VAL A 121 1.09 -5.38 15.58
CA VAL A 121 2.30 -4.55 15.78
C VAL A 121 3.35 -4.86 14.72
N LEU A 122 3.57 -6.14 14.40
CA LEU A 122 4.49 -6.56 13.36
C LEU A 122 4.09 -5.96 12.01
N ASN A 123 2.85 -6.13 11.58
CA ASN A 123 2.34 -5.57 10.30
C ASN A 123 2.40 -4.05 10.28
N PHE A 124 2.09 -3.39 11.40
CA PHE A 124 2.17 -1.95 11.53
C PHE A 124 3.61 -1.44 11.35
N VAL A 125 4.57 -2.07 12.03
CA VAL A 125 6.01 -1.72 11.91
C VAL A 125 6.50 -1.96 10.47
N PHE A 126 6.09 -3.07 9.85
CA PHE A 126 6.40 -3.33 8.44
C PHE A 126 5.84 -2.24 7.53
N SER A 127 4.56 -1.90 7.69
CA SER A 127 3.86 -0.95 6.83
C SER A 127 4.42 0.48 6.94
N VAL A 128 4.78 0.93 8.16
CA VAL A 128 5.20 2.31 8.40
C VAL A 128 6.70 2.52 8.23
N TYR A 129 7.53 1.53 8.61
CA TYR A 129 8.98 1.73 8.69
C TYR A 129 9.79 0.86 7.72
N ILE A 130 9.47 -0.44 7.58
CA ILE A 130 10.28 -1.37 6.80
C ILE A 130 9.98 -1.23 5.30
N ILE A 131 8.72 -1.35 4.92
CA ILE A 131 8.30 -1.32 3.51
C ILE A 131 8.72 -0.04 2.80
N PRO A 132 8.55 1.18 3.33
CA PRO A 132 8.98 2.39 2.63
C PRO A 132 10.47 2.39 2.32
N ARG A 133 11.30 1.90 3.25
CA ARG A 133 12.76 1.83 3.05
C ARG A 133 13.16 0.79 2.02
N THR A 134 12.61 -0.42 2.13
CA THR A 134 12.95 -1.53 1.24
C THR A 134 12.37 -1.33 -0.16
N ASN A 135 11.17 -0.75 -0.29
CA ASN A 135 10.60 -0.42 -1.59
C ASN A 135 11.37 0.67 -2.35
N LYS A 136 12.06 1.58 -1.66
CA LYS A 136 12.98 2.53 -2.35
C LYS A 136 14.06 1.80 -3.13
N LEU A 137 14.65 0.73 -2.54
CA LEU A 137 15.65 -0.11 -3.21
C LEU A 137 15.03 -0.84 -4.40
N LYS A 138 13.86 -1.46 -4.20
CA LYS A 138 13.12 -2.18 -5.25
C LYS A 138 12.77 -1.26 -6.42
N VAL A 139 12.19 -0.09 -6.17
CA VAL A 139 11.84 0.89 -7.22
C VAL A 139 13.09 1.36 -7.96
N GLY A 140 14.20 1.60 -7.25
CA GLY A 140 15.48 1.92 -7.88
C GLY A 140 15.99 0.83 -8.81
N PHE A 141 15.89 -0.43 -8.39
CA PHE A 141 16.24 -1.59 -9.20
C PHE A 141 15.30 -1.74 -10.42
N GLU A 142 13.98 -1.64 -10.22
CA GLU A 142 12.99 -1.78 -11.31
C GLU A 142 13.18 -0.72 -12.41
N ARG A 143 13.58 0.49 -12.06
CA ARG A 143 13.91 1.56 -13.03
C ARG A 143 15.02 1.18 -13.99
N ILE A 144 15.98 0.40 -13.53
CA ILE A 144 17.18 0.06 -14.32
C ILE A 144 16.99 -1.25 -15.07
N TYR A 145 16.42 -2.26 -14.41
CA TYR A 145 16.48 -3.64 -14.88
C TYR A 145 15.14 -4.27 -15.28
N VAL A 146 13.99 -3.67 -14.92
CA VAL A 146 12.67 -4.26 -15.21
C VAL A 146 11.86 -3.39 -16.16
N LYS A 147 11.69 -2.15 -15.82
CA LYS A 147 10.99 -1.14 -16.64
C LYS A 147 11.93 0.04 -16.85
N PRO A 148 12.93 -0.09 -17.75
CA PRO A 148 13.72 1.07 -18.11
C PRO A 148 12.79 2.17 -18.59
N VAL A 149 13.03 3.38 -18.13
CA VAL A 149 12.15 4.56 -18.20
C VAL A 149 11.68 4.94 -19.63
N ALA A 150 12.15 4.23 -20.65
CA ALA A 150 11.89 4.52 -22.05
C ALA A 150 10.40 4.62 -22.47
N ASN A 151 9.46 4.09 -21.67
CA ASN A 151 8.04 4.04 -22.02
C ASN A 151 7.09 4.73 -21.00
N ASN A 152 7.59 5.41 -19.99
CA ASN A 152 6.76 6.10 -19.00
C ASN A 152 6.66 7.59 -19.29
N THR A 153 6.07 7.93 -20.44
CA THR A 153 5.66 9.28 -20.73
C THR A 153 4.30 9.51 -20.09
N LYS A 154 4.23 10.44 -19.15
CA LYS A 154 2.94 10.91 -18.63
C LYS A 154 2.36 11.85 -19.68
N SER A 155 1.27 11.43 -20.30
CA SER A 155 0.53 12.30 -21.23
C SER A 155 -0.38 13.25 -20.47
N SER A 156 -0.45 14.50 -20.93
CA SER A 156 -1.40 15.52 -20.47
C SER A 156 -1.40 15.76 -18.96
N THR A 157 -0.37 16.42 -18.46
CA THR A 157 -0.30 16.78 -17.05
C THR A 157 -0.70 18.24 -16.88
N HIS A 158 -1.76 18.49 -16.12
CA HIS A 158 -2.12 19.80 -15.60
C HIS A 158 -1.76 19.86 -14.13
N MET A 159 -1.09 20.94 -13.70
CA MET A 159 -0.82 21.16 -12.28
C MET A 159 -0.79 22.66 -11.97
N GLN A 160 -1.25 23.02 -10.80
CA GLN A 160 -1.02 24.33 -10.22
C GLN A 160 0.36 24.33 -9.55
N ILE A 161 1.20 25.29 -9.86
CA ILE A 161 2.54 25.40 -9.30
C ILE A 161 2.65 26.51 -8.25
N ASP A 162 1.75 27.48 -8.32
CA ASP A 162 1.64 28.60 -7.40
C ASP A 162 0.16 29.00 -7.29
N ASP A 163 -0.21 29.87 -6.35
CA ASP A 163 -1.62 30.24 -6.11
C ASP A 163 -2.35 30.69 -7.37
N ASP A 164 -1.63 31.37 -8.26
CA ASP A 164 -2.19 31.95 -9.50
C ASP A 164 -1.51 31.41 -10.77
N SER A 165 -0.70 30.36 -10.70
CA SER A 165 0.06 29.84 -11.84
C SER A 165 -0.24 28.37 -12.12
N TYR A 166 -0.61 28.07 -13.36
CA TYR A 166 -0.97 26.74 -13.84
C TYR A 166 -0.03 26.30 -14.96
N VAL A 167 0.42 25.07 -14.90
CA VAL A 167 1.29 24.45 -15.90
C VAL A 167 0.54 23.32 -16.60
N TYR A 168 0.68 23.27 -17.91
CA TYR A 168 0.30 22.15 -18.74
C TYR A 168 1.51 21.62 -19.49
N ILE A 169 1.70 20.32 -19.52
CA ILE A 169 2.67 19.61 -20.36
C ILE A 169 1.95 18.44 -21.01
N ASP A 170 2.00 18.38 -22.33
CA ASP A 170 1.33 17.32 -23.08
C ASP A 170 2.05 15.98 -22.91
N ASN A 171 3.37 15.96 -22.98
CA ASN A 171 4.18 14.77 -22.84
C ASN A 171 5.51 15.07 -22.14
N PHE A 172 5.86 14.30 -21.12
CA PHE A 172 7.11 14.44 -20.39
C PHE A 172 7.98 13.19 -20.49
N ASP A 173 9.16 13.33 -21.14
CA ASP A 173 10.18 12.27 -21.20
C ASP A 173 11.06 12.32 -19.95
N ASN A 174 10.83 11.40 -19.03
CA ASN A 174 11.56 11.29 -17.77
C ASN A 174 13.04 10.95 -17.95
N ASN A 175 13.44 10.26 -19.04
CA ASN A 175 14.84 9.90 -19.30
C ASN A 175 15.66 11.12 -19.69
N ARG A 176 15.12 11.88 -20.63
CA ARG A 176 15.74 13.09 -21.15
C ARG A 176 15.48 14.30 -20.27
N LYS A 177 14.51 14.19 -19.34
CA LYS A 177 13.98 15.27 -18.50
C LYS A 177 13.46 16.44 -19.35
N VAL A 178 12.71 16.11 -20.40
CA VAL A 178 12.18 17.06 -21.38
C VAL A 178 10.66 16.97 -21.43
N GLY A 179 10.00 18.11 -21.29
CA GLY A 179 8.56 18.26 -21.54
C GLY A 179 8.30 18.86 -22.92
N TYR A 180 7.28 18.39 -23.59
CA TYR A 180 6.83 18.88 -24.89
C TYR A 180 5.48 19.57 -24.78
N ASN A 181 5.24 20.58 -25.62
CA ASN A 181 4.03 21.41 -25.61
C ASN A 181 3.75 21.99 -24.21
N PHE A 182 4.76 22.72 -23.71
CA PHE A 182 4.69 23.37 -22.41
C PHE A 182 3.82 24.63 -22.47
N VAL A 183 2.91 24.77 -21.51
CA VAL A 183 2.11 25.98 -21.32
C VAL A 183 2.16 26.38 -19.84
N LEU A 184 2.44 27.66 -19.59
CA LEU A 184 2.31 28.28 -18.27
C LEU A 184 1.28 29.41 -18.38
N GLU A 185 0.26 29.35 -17.54
CA GLU A 185 -0.81 30.35 -17.46
C GLU A 185 -0.78 30.99 -16.08
N LYS A 186 -0.78 32.32 -16.05
CA LYS A 186 -0.90 33.10 -14.82
C LYS A 186 -2.23 33.84 -14.81
N PHE A 187 -2.83 33.85 -13.63
CA PHE A 187 -4.12 34.49 -13.39
C PHE A 187 -3.93 35.57 -12.32
N ASP A 188 -4.75 36.61 -12.37
CA ASP A 188 -4.91 37.60 -11.32
C ASP A 188 -6.41 37.86 -11.15
N GLU A 189 -6.93 37.74 -9.91
CA GLU A 189 -8.38 37.83 -9.60
C GLU A 189 -9.27 36.95 -10.51
N GLY A 190 -8.75 35.80 -10.97
CA GLY A 190 -9.48 34.86 -11.85
C GLY A 190 -9.46 35.23 -13.34
N GLN A 191 -8.74 36.28 -13.73
CA GLN A 191 -8.52 36.65 -15.13
C GLN A 191 -7.11 36.26 -15.56
N MET A 192 -6.96 35.69 -16.77
CA MET A 192 -5.65 35.35 -17.30
C MET A 192 -4.90 36.62 -17.68
N THR A 193 -3.73 36.80 -17.06
CA THR A 193 -2.84 37.95 -17.30
C THR A 193 -1.66 37.62 -18.21
N GLU A 194 -1.15 36.36 -18.13
CA GLU A 194 -0.01 35.92 -18.93
C GLU A 194 -0.19 34.47 -19.37
N LYS A 195 0.11 34.18 -20.62
CA LYS A 195 0.19 32.83 -21.16
C LYS A 195 1.52 32.62 -21.89
N LEU A 196 2.37 31.75 -21.37
CA LEU A 196 3.59 31.32 -22.02
C LEU A 196 3.34 29.96 -22.67
N MET A 197 3.61 29.83 -23.95
CA MET A 197 3.58 28.59 -24.71
C MET A 197 4.96 28.31 -25.26
N ALA A 198 5.44 27.07 -25.17
CA ALA A 198 6.73 26.65 -25.67
C ALA A 198 6.68 25.23 -26.25
N ASP A 199 7.50 24.99 -27.27
CA ASP A 199 7.61 23.67 -27.88
C ASP A 199 8.23 22.66 -26.90
N ARG A 200 9.21 23.14 -26.09
CA ARG A 200 10.00 22.29 -25.22
C ARG A 200 10.39 23.00 -23.92
N ILE A 201 10.39 22.21 -22.84
CA ILE A 201 10.98 22.59 -21.55
C ILE A 201 11.94 21.50 -21.10
N THR A 202 13.19 21.84 -20.75
CA THR A 202 14.25 20.91 -20.39
C THR A 202 14.79 21.22 -19.00
N TRP A 203 14.95 20.19 -18.16
CA TRP A 203 15.53 20.34 -16.83
C TRP A 203 17.05 20.35 -16.86
N ASP A 204 17.66 21.41 -16.39
CA ASP A 204 19.11 21.48 -16.14
C ASP A 204 19.42 21.01 -14.71
N SER A 205 20.00 19.80 -14.60
CA SER A 205 20.34 19.20 -13.30
C SER A 205 21.53 19.89 -12.60
N VAL A 206 22.34 20.68 -13.30
CA VAL A 206 23.49 21.40 -12.73
C VAL A 206 23.03 22.69 -12.09
N LYS A 207 22.18 23.42 -12.80
CA LYS A 207 21.66 24.72 -12.36
C LYS A 207 20.38 24.59 -11.50
N ASN A 208 19.77 23.39 -11.46
CA ASN A 208 18.45 23.15 -10.83
C ASN A 208 17.38 24.15 -11.33
N ASN A 209 17.34 24.39 -12.63
CA ASN A 209 16.36 25.25 -13.27
C ASN A 209 15.77 24.61 -14.53
N TRP A 210 14.74 25.24 -15.08
CA TRP A 210 14.12 24.85 -16.32
C TRP A 210 14.59 25.76 -17.45
N ARG A 211 14.95 25.16 -18.58
CA ARG A 211 15.20 25.84 -19.84
C ARG A 211 14.02 25.66 -20.76
N ILE A 212 13.42 26.76 -21.17
CA ILE A 212 12.29 26.83 -22.10
C ILE A 212 12.81 27.17 -23.46
N GLU A 213 12.38 26.43 -24.50
CA GLU A 213 12.85 26.59 -25.88
C GLU A 213 11.68 26.89 -26.82
N ASN A 214 11.89 27.81 -27.78
CA ASN A 214 10.88 28.26 -28.76
C ASN A 214 9.58 28.71 -28.08
N TYR A 215 9.70 29.81 -27.33
CA TYR A 215 8.56 30.28 -26.53
C TYR A 215 7.87 31.49 -27.13
N THR A 216 6.60 31.61 -26.82
CA THR A 216 5.78 32.82 -27.08
C THR A 216 5.10 33.17 -25.76
N ILE A 217 5.31 34.40 -25.29
CA ILE A 217 4.63 34.97 -24.13
C ILE A 217 3.53 35.89 -24.67
N ARG A 218 2.31 35.69 -24.21
CA ARG A 218 1.16 36.56 -24.46
C ARG A 218 0.76 37.19 -23.15
N THR A 219 0.93 38.52 -23.06
CA THR A 219 0.49 39.32 -21.91
C THR A 219 -0.83 39.99 -22.27
N ILE A 220 -1.80 39.89 -21.36
CA ILE A 220 -3.16 40.41 -21.55
C ILE A 220 -3.40 41.49 -20.49
N ASP A 221 -3.52 42.72 -20.93
CA ASP A 221 -3.84 43.88 -20.10
C ASP A 221 -5.15 44.51 -20.60
N SER A 222 -6.26 44.19 -19.93
CA SER A 222 -7.62 44.68 -20.20
C SER A 222 -8.04 44.64 -21.68
N LEU A 223 -7.60 45.57 -22.50
CA LEU A 223 -7.93 45.68 -23.92
C LEU A 223 -6.69 45.60 -24.86
N LYS A 224 -5.51 45.40 -24.31
CA LYS A 224 -4.28 45.27 -25.08
C LYS A 224 -3.66 43.91 -24.89
N GLU A 225 -3.22 43.33 -25.98
CA GLU A 225 -2.47 42.09 -25.98
C GLU A 225 -1.08 42.36 -26.57
N GLU A 226 -0.06 41.92 -25.87
CA GLU A 226 1.31 41.97 -26.33
C GLU A 226 1.87 40.57 -26.50
N MET A 227 2.53 40.30 -27.63
CA MET A 227 3.17 39.01 -27.90
C MET A 227 4.65 39.16 -28.05
N ILE A 228 5.40 38.44 -27.24
CA ILE A 228 6.87 38.38 -27.29
C ILE A 228 7.28 36.95 -27.67
N LYS A 229 8.12 36.80 -28.68
CA LYS A 229 8.70 35.52 -29.07
C LYS A 229 10.17 35.45 -28.74
N GLY A 230 10.63 34.31 -28.27
CA GLY A 230 12.04 34.09 -27.96
C GLY A 230 12.49 32.66 -28.26
N SER A 231 13.81 32.49 -28.38
CA SER A 231 14.40 31.18 -28.69
C SER A 231 14.65 30.34 -27.44
N THR A 232 15.20 30.93 -26.37
CA THR A 232 15.53 30.23 -25.12
C THR A 232 15.41 31.15 -23.92
N MET A 233 14.91 30.60 -22.81
CA MET A 233 14.81 31.30 -21.52
C MET A 233 15.04 30.30 -20.39
N ASP A 234 15.90 30.68 -19.42
CA ASP A 234 16.08 29.91 -18.18
C ASP A 234 15.14 30.48 -17.11
N THR A 235 14.36 29.61 -16.42
CA THR A 235 13.39 30.01 -15.40
C THR A 235 13.37 29.05 -14.22
N LEU A 236 13.01 29.56 -13.05
CA LEU A 236 12.75 28.76 -11.86
C LEU A 236 11.24 28.57 -11.72
N LEU A 237 10.81 27.32 -11.64
CA LEU A 237 9.42 26.94 -11.41
C LEU A 237 9.37 26.01 -10.20
N ASP A 238 8.33 26.09 -9.35
CA ASP A 238 8.16 25.15 -8.21
C ASP A 238 7.66 23.79 -8.69
N MET A 239 8.39 23.24 -9.65
CA MET A 239 8.22 21.89 -10.15
C MET A 239 9.56 21.24 -10.44
N THR A 240 9.62 19.92 -10.33
CA THR A 240 10.81 19.12 -10.61
C THR A 240 10.47 17.96 -11.53
N PRO A 241 11.44 17.33 -12.22
CA PRO A 241 11.17 16.12 -13.02
C PRO A 241 10.46 15.01 -12.25
N ARG A 242 10.64 14.95 -10.91
CA ARG A 242 9.97 13.96 -10.04
C ARG A 242 8.44 14.14 -9.97
N ASP A 243 7.94 15.31 -10.28
CA ASP A 243 6.51 15.59 -10.28
C ASP A 243 5.79 14.95 -11.47
N PHE A 244 6.55 14.59 -12.52
CA PHE A 244 6.09 13.91 -13.74
C PHE A 244 6.40 12.41 -13.75
N GLU A 245 7.08 11.88 -12.72
CA GLU A 245 7.38 10.45 -12.63
C GLU A 245 6.10 9.66 -12.33
N VAL A 246 5.73 8.76 -13.24
CA VAL A 246 4.65 7.79 -13.04
C VAL A 246 5.27 6.42 -12.84
N TYR A 247 5.34 5.98 -11.59
CA TYR A 247 5.69 4.60 -11.26
C TYR A 247 4.55 3.99 -10.46
N ASP A 248 4.19 2.77 -10.85
CA ASP A 248 3.36 1.94 -10.00
C ASP A 248 4.04 1.82 -8.62
N ASN A 249 3.30 2.10 -7.57
CA ASN A 249 3.78 1.98 -6.19
C ASN A 249 4.85 2.98 -5.69
N ILE A 250 5.07 4.13 -6.35
CA ILE A 250 6.00 5.15 -5.84
C ILE A 250 5.59 5.62 -4.43
N PHE A 251 4.29 5.71 -4.15
CA PHE A 251 3.76 6.15 -2.86
C PHE A 251 4.06 5.16 -1.74
N THR A 252 4.16 3.87 -2.04
CA THR A 252 4.52 2.83 -1.06
C THR A 252 5.99 2.92 -0.64
N ALA A 253 6.85 3.54 -1.47
CA ALA A 253 8.26 3.78 -1.16
C ALA A 253 8.49 5.07 -0.35
N MET A 254 7.50 5.95 -0.22
CA MET A 254 7.61 7.17 0.58
C MET A 254 7.49 6.87 2.06
N ASN A 255 8.35 7.45 2.90
CA ASN A 255 8.15 7.41 4.34
C ASN A 255 6.99 8.34 4.76
N MET A 256 6.56 8.28 6.04
CA MET A 256 5.39 9.06 6.49
C MET A 256 5.58 10.58 6.36
N ASN A 257 6.80 11.07 6.58
CA ASN A 257 7.09 12.50 6.43
C ASN A 257 7.06 12.92 4.97
N GLU A 258 7.70 12.14 4.08
CA GLU A 258 7.68 12.37 2.63
C GLU A 258 6.23 12.34 2.09
N LEU A 259 5.43 11.39 2.58
CA LEU A 259 4.03 11.25 2.19
C LEU A 259 3.18 12.45 2.64
N ASN A 260 3.36 12.94 3.88
CA ASN A 260 2.66 14.12 4.37
C ASN A 260 3.05 15.38 3.59
N VAL A 261 4.35 15.61 3.38
CA VAL A 261 4.83 16.74 2.56
C VAL A 261 4.27 16.68 1.14
N ARG A 262 4.16 15.46 0.56
CA ARG A 262 3.57 15.31 -0.78
C ARG A 262 2.06 15.58 -0.77
N ILE A 263 1.34 15.15 0.27
CA ILE A 263 -0.10 15.44 0.45
C ILE A 263 -0.32 16.96 0.55
N ASP A 264 0.47 17.66 1.38
CA ASP A 264 0.35 19.10 1.55
C ASP A 264 0.60 19.86 0.23
N LYS A 265 1.60 19.45 -0.53
CA LYS A 265 1.86 20.02 -1.87
C LYS A 265 0.73 19.70 -2.86
N GLU A 266 0.15 18.51 -2.79
CA GLU A 266 -0.89 18.07 -3.73
C GLU A 266 -2.24 18.78 -3.49
N GLN A 267 -2.49 19.29 -2.26
CA GLN A 267 -3.69 20.08 -1.97
C GLN A 267 -3.84 21.29 -2.90
N ASN A 268 -2.72 21.93 -3.22
CA ASN A 268 -2.70 23.10 -4.08
C ASN A 268 -2.49 22.74 -5.56
N ARG A 269 -1.81 21.62 -5.85
CA ARG A 269 -1.41 21.25 -7.21
C ARG A 269 -2.50 20.67 -8.10
N GLY A 270 -3.50 19.99 -7.52
CA GLY A 270 -4.63 19.43 -8.26
C GLY A 270 -4.27 18.40 -9.35
N THR A 271 -3.14 17.68 -9.22
CA THR A 271 -2.68 16.70 -10.24
C THR A 271 -3.54 15.43 -10.29
N GLY A 272 -4.54 15.33 -9.41
CA GLY A 272 -5.44 14.17 -9.28
C GLY A 272 -4.85 13.01 -8.45
N MET A 273 -3.64 13.16 -7.90
CA MET A 273 -2.98 12.11 -7.10
C MET A 273 -3.39 12.12 -5.62
N MET A 274 -4.20 13.07 -5.19
CA MET A 274 -4.59 13.24 -3.78
C MET A 274 -5.23 11.99 -3.20
N THR A 275 -6.12 11.35 -3.96
CA THR A 275 -6.81 10.13 -3.52
C THR A 275 -5.84 8.97 -3.30
N ASP A 276 -4.88 8.76 -4.21
CA ASP A 276 -3.85 7.71 -4.08
C ASP A 276 -2.98 7.91 -2.84
N LEU A 277 -2.52 9.15 -2.62
CA LEU A 277 -1.70 9.52 -1.46
C LEU A 277 -2.43 9.28 -0.14
N LEU A 278 -3.70 9.71 -0.04
CA LEU A 278 -4.54 9.52 1.14
C LEU A 278 -4.87 8.04 1.37
N LEU A 279 -5.16 7.28 0.30
CA LEU A 279 -5.38 5.83 0.38
C LEU A 279 -4.13 5.14 0.94
N GLU A 280 -2.94 5.44 0.41
CA GLU A 280 -1.69 4.87 0.91
C GLU A 280 -1.47 5.22 2.39
N LYS A 281 -1.68 6.49 2.79
CA LYS A 281 -1.57 6.94 4.16
C LYS A 281 -2.49 6.14 5.09
N TYR A 282 -3.78 6.05 4.78
CA TYR A 282 -4.76 5.37 5.63
C TYR A 282 -4.58 3.85 5.65
N LYS A 283 -4.20 3.23 4.53
CA LYS A 283 -3.91 1.79 4.46
C LYS A 283 -2.84 1.38 5.46
N ARG A 284 -1.80 2.17 5.67
CA ARG A 284 -0.71 1.86 6.62
C ARG A 284 -1.20 1.68 8.05
N PHE A 285 -2.24 2.39 8.46
CA PHE A 285 -2.81 2.34 9.81
C PHE A 285 -3.95 1.32 9.92
N VAL A 286 -4.78 1.23 8.90
CA VAL A 286 -6.04 0.48 8.97
C VAL A 286 -5.88 -0.98 8.56
N THR A 287 -5.02 -1.28 7.57
CA THR A 287 -4.80 -2.66 7.12
C THR A 287 -4.33 -3.60 8.24
N PRO A 288 -3.42 -3.20 9.16
CA PRO A 288 -3.03 -4.07 10.27
C PRO A 288 -4.19 -4.47 11.19
N LEU A 289 -5.27 -3.67 11.28
CA LEU A 289 -6.47 -3.99 12.10
C LEU A 289 -7.18 -5.27 11.63
N ALA A 290 -7.00 -5.66 10.37
CA ALA A 290 -7.49 -6.93 9.84
C ALA A 290 -7.03 -8.13 10.68
N ALA A 291 -5.86 -8.05 11.33
CA ALA A 291 -5.38 -9.11 12.21
C ALA A 291 -6.38 -9.45 13.31
N TYR A 292 -7.01 -8.47 13.93
CA TYR A 292 -8.02 -8.69 14.96
C TYR A 292 -9.33 -9.26 14.40
N VAL A 293 -9.83 -8.62 13.34
CA VAL A 293 -11.12 -8.99 12.73
C VAL A 293 -11.08 -10.43 12.23
N LEU A 294 -10.04 -10.77 11.46
CA LEU A 294 -9.90 -12.11 10.87
C LEU A 294 -9.56 -13.15 11.92
N THR A 295 -8.83 -12.81 12.99
CA THR A 295 -8.61 -13.74 14.11
C THR A 295 -9.92 -14.10 14.80
N LEU A 296 -10.75 -13.11 15.14
CA LEU A 296 -12.06 -13.37 15.78
C LEU A 296 -12.96 -14.23 14.89
N MET A 297 -13.01 -13.89 13.60
CA MET A 297 -13.79 -14.67 12.63
C MET A 297 -13.27 -16.10 12.48
N GLY A 298 -11.95 -16.27 12.40
CA GLY A 298 -11.30 -17.57 12.27
C GLY A 298 -11.57 -18.48 13.48
N VAL A 299 -11.44 -17.94 14.70
CA VAL A 299 -11.77 -18.69 15.93
C VAL A 299 -13.25 -19.09 15.97
N ALA A 300 -14.16 -18.15 15.62
CA ALA A 300 -15.59 -18.43 15.62
C ALA A 300 -15.99 -19.55 14.64
N LEU A 301 -15.36 -19.57 13.45
CA LEU A 301 -15.63 -20.57 12.42
C LEU A 301 -15.07 -21.96 12.75
N SER A 302 -13.87 -22.01 13.34
CA SER A 302 -13.11 -23.26 13.48
C SER A 302 -13.10 -23.85 14.89
N SER A 303 -13.73 -23.18 15.86
CA SER A 303 -13.83 -23.70 17.25
C SER A 303 -14.76 -24.90 17.42
N LYS A 304 -15.59 -25.22 16.43
CA LYS A 304 -16.49 -26.40 16.43
C LYS A 304 -15.94 -27.50 15.54
N LYS A 305 -16.03 -28.74 16.00
CA LYS A 305 -15.78 -29.92 15.16
C LYS A 305 -16.86 -30.02 14.09
N VAL A 306 -16.48 -29.99 12.82
CA VAL A 306 -17.40 -30.15 11.68
C VAL A 306 -17.22 -31.50 11.01
N ARG A 307 -18.30 -32.07 10.47
CA ARG A 307 -18.28 -33.40 9.81
C ARG A 307 -17.35 -33.47 8.59
N GLY A 308 -16.98 -32.32 8.00
CA GLY A 308 -16.03 -32.22 6.88
C GLY A 308 -14.54 -32.10 7.30
N GLY A 309 -14.25 -32.21 8.60
CA GLY A 309 -12.88 -32.11 9.14
C GLY A 309 -12.20 -30.74 8.93
N ILE A 310 -10.88 -30.73 9.07
CA ILE A 310 -10.05 -29.53 8.92
C ILE A 310 -10.16 -28.93 7.50
N GLY A 311 -10.29 -29.80 6.48
CA GLY A 311 -10.35 -29.38 5.08
C GLY A 311 -11.53 -28.46 4.76
N LEU A 312 -12.72 -28.75 5.29
CA LEU A 312 -13.90 -27.89 5.08
C LEU A 312 -13.72 -26.52 5.73
N SER A 313 -13.20 -26.48 6.97
CA SER A 313 -12.92 -25.22 7.66
C SER A 313 -11.89 -24.37 6.92
N LEU A 314 -10.84 -24.99 6.39
CA LEU A 314 -9.83 -24.32 5.57
C LEU A 314 -10.43 -23.80 4.25
N GLY A 315 -11.24 -24.61 3.55
CA GLY A 315 -11.88 -24.19 2.30
C GLY A 315 -12.75 -22.94 2.50
N ILE A 316 -13.60 -22.94 3.53
CA ILE A 316 -14.42 -21.78 3.90
C ILE A 316 -13.52 -20.58 4.27
N GLY A 317 -12.44 -20.82 5.02
CA GLY A 317 -11.51 -19.78 5.41
C GLY A 317 -10.80 -19.14 4.23
N ILE A 318 -10.31 -19.95 3.30
CA ILE A 318 -9.68 -19.45 2.08
C ILE A 318 -10.68 -18.61 1.26
N ALA A 319 -11.90 -19.10 1.06
CA ALA A 319 -12.93 -18.36 0.33
C ALA A 319 -13.25 -17.01 0.97
N LEU A 320 -13.42 -16.96 2.29
CA LEU A 320 -13.67 -15.71 3.02
C LEU A 320 -12.47 -14.76 2.99
N SER A 321 -11.23 -15.29 3.03
CA SER A 321 -10.02 -14.47 2.89
C SER A 321 -9.93 -13.81 1.52
N PHE A 322 -10.20 -14.58 0.46
CA PHE A 322 -10.26 -14.02 -0.89
C PHE A 322 -11.37 -12.98 -1.01
N THR A 323 -12.54 -13.24 -0.47
CA THR A 323 -13.64 -12.27 -0.43
C THR A 323 -13.20 -10.98 0.28
N TYR A 324 -12.49 -11.07 1.41
CA TYR A 324 -11.96 -9.91 2.12
C TYR A 324 -10.98 -9.10 1.25
N ILE A 325 -10.04 -9.77 0.57
CA ILE A 325 -9.08 -9.10 -0.34
C ILE A 325 -9.80 -8.42 -1.50
N VAL A 326 -10.78 -9.10 -2.10
CA VAL A 326 -11.60 -8.55 -3.18
C VAL A 326 -12.35 -7.30 -2.72
N PHE A 327 -12.92 -7.31 -1.50
CA PHE A 327 -13.58 -6.13 -0.92
C PHE A 327 -12.61 -4.95 -0.73
N ILE A 328 -11.37 -5.20 -0.29
CA ILE A 328 -10.34 -4.15 -0.21
C ILE A 328 -10.08 -3.53 -1.58
N GLN A 329 -9.96 -4.37 -2.63
CA GLN A 329 -9.69 -3.88 -3.99
C GLN A 329 -10.87 -3.09 -4.54
N PHE A 330 -12.10 -3.59 -4.38
CA PHE A 330 -13.29 -2.85 -4.79
C PHE A 330 -13.41 -1.51 -4.07
N ALA A 331 -13.27 -1.48 -2.74
CA ALA A 331 -13.34 -0.24 -1.96
C ALA A 331 -12.26 0.77 -2.41
N THR A 332 -11.05 0.29 -2.70
CA THR A 332 -9.96 1.11 -3.24
C THR A 332 -10.34 1.68 -4.62
N MET A 333 -10.86 0.85 -5.54
CA MET A 333 -11.28 1.31 -6.88
C MET A 333 -12.44 2.29 -6.83
N PHE A 334 -13.41 2.10 -5.93
CA PHE A 334 -14.49 3.07 -5.71
C PHE A 334 -13.98 4.41 -5.15
N SER A 335 -12.92 4.40 -4.36
CA SER A 335 -12.28 5.64 -3.91
C SER A 335 -11.57 6.35 -5.06
N LEU A 336 -10.83 5.60 -5.90
CA LEU A 336 -10.05 6.18 -7.00
C LEU A 336 -10.92 6.71 -8.14
N LYS A 337 -12.04 6.06 -8.45
CA LYS A 337 -12.87 6.35 -9.63
C LYS A 337 -14.29 6.77 -9.31
N GLY A 338 -14.81 6.44 -8.14
CA GLY A 338 -16.21 6.61 -7.75
C GLY A 338 -16.46 7.71 -6.71
N GLY A 339 -15.44 8.50 -6.32
CA GLY A 339 -15.59 9.60 -5.37
C GLY A 339 -15.82 9.19 -3.91
N LEU A 340 -15.64 7.91 -3.55
CA LEU A 340 -15.72 7.47 -2.16
C LEU A 340 -14.56 8.05 -1.36
N PRO A 341 -14.78 8.71 -0.19
CA PRO A 341 -13.70 9.24 0.61
C PRO A 341 -12.66 8.17 0.98
N PRO A 342 -11.34 8.42 0.82
CA PRO A 342 -10.29 7.41 1.02
C PRO A 342 -10.32 6.74 2.39
N ILE A 343 -10.60 7.49 3.45
CA ILE A 343 -10.70 6.95 4.81
C ILE A 343 -11.83 5.93 4.93
N VAL A 344 -12.99 6.23 4.34
CA VAL A 344 -14.17 5.35 4.35
C VAL A 344 -13.86 4.07 3.59
N ALA A 345 -13.25 4.19 2.41
CA ALA A 345 -12.87 3.06 1.57
C ALA A 345 -11.97 2.05 2.30
N VAL A 346 -11.00 2.53 3.07
CA VAL A 346 -10.07 1.66 3.80
C VAL A 346 -10.73 0.99 5.01
N PHE A 347 -11.69 1.65 5.67
CA PHE A 347 -12.39 1.11 6.83
C PHE A 347 -13.51 0.12 6.48
N ILE A 348 -14.21 0.29 5.36
CA ILE A 348 -15.38 -0.53 4.97
C ILE A 348 -15.12 -2.04 5.09
N PRO A 349 -14.03 -2.63 4.53
CA PRO A 349 -13.80 -4.05 4.64
C PRO A 349 -13.70 -4.53 6.09
N ASN A 350 -12.98 -3.78 6.93
CA ASN A 350 -12.81 -4.11 8.35
C ASN A 350 -14.15 -4.03 9.12
N VAL A 351 -15.00 -3.06 8.80
CA VAL A 351 -16.32 -2.92 9.45
C VAL A 351 -17.24 -4.06 9.05
N ILE A 352 -17.37 -4.36 7.75
CA ILE A 352 -18.24 -5.43 7.25
C ILE A 352 -17.82 -6.78 7.83
N PHE A 353 -16.53 -7.12 7.73
CA PHE A 353 -16.02 -8.38 8.26
C PHE A 353 -16.00 -8.42 9.79
N GLY A 354 -15.85 -7.26 10.45
CA GLY A 354 -16.00 -7.13 11.90
C GLY A 354 -17.40 -7.43 12.38
N LEU A 355 -18.43 -6.94 11.70
CA LEU A 355 -19.84 -7.27 11.97
C LEU A 355 -20.11 -8.76 11.74
N LEU A 356 -19.56 -9.33 10.66
CA LEU A 356 -19.66 -10.75 10.38
C LEU A 356 -18.97 -11.59 11.48
N ALA A 357 -17.76 -11.18 11.89
CA ALA A 357 -17.05 -11.84 12.99
C ALA A 357 -17.86 -11.81 14.30
N PHE A 358 -18.44 -10.66 14.62
CA PHE A 358 -19.30 -10.52 15.79
C PHE A 358 -20.55 -11.41 15.74
N TYR A 359 -21.21 -11.48 14.59
CA TYR A 359 -22.34 -12.37 14.37
C TYR A 359 -21.96 -13.85 14.57
N LEU A 360 -20.82 -14.27 13.98
CA LEU A 360 -20.32 -15.64 14.12
C LEU A 360 -19.94 -15.98 15.56
N LEU A 361 -19.32 -15.04 16.30
CA LEU A 361 -18.99 -15.20 17.71
C LEU A 361 -20.24 -15.40 18.59
N ARG A 362 -21.36 -14.74 18.28
CA ARG A 362 -22.63 -14.96 19.00
C ARG A 362 -23.18 -16.36 18.79
N LYS A 363 -22.91 -17.00 17.66
CA LYS A 363 -23.31 -18.37 17.33
C LYS A 363 -22.29 -19.44 17.74
N ALA A 364 -21.10 -19.02 18.20
CA ALA A 364 -20.08 -19.94 18.69
C ALA A 364 -20.56 -20.71 19.96
N PRO A 365 -20.01 -21.90 20.25
CA PRO A 365 -20.38 -22.66 21.47
C PRO A 365 -20.03 -21.82 22.69
N LYS A 366 -20.99 -21.68 23.58
CA LYS A 366 -20.81 -21.02 24.88
C LYS A 366 -20.43 -22.02 25.94
#